data_efeea4d9f3c0663203471484b295a96a
#
_entry.id   efeea4d9f3c0663203471484b295a96a
#
_cell.length_a   1.000
_cell.length_b   1.000
_cell.length_c   1.000
_cell.angle_alpha   90.00
_cell.angle_beta   90.00
_cell.angle_gamma   90.00
#
_symmetry.space_group_name_H-M   'P 1'
#
loop_
_entity.id
_entity.type
_entity.pdbx_description
1 polymer ?
#
loop_
_entity_poly.entity_id
_entity_poly.type
_entity_poly.pdbx_seq_one_letter_code
_entity_poly.pdbx_strand_id
1 'polypeptide(L)'
;MHHKILMFFYPIFIIIRKFGIMLQIITPNRLRVLIYHDIPAVEEVNFEAQMRWLTKHWNIVSPSEFEAIMLGKTPLIGDNLLITFDDGLISNRVVAEKILNPLGIKAIFFVISDFVKIETPLASRQFIAKYIIPNSKLSD
;
A
#
# COMPACT_ATOMS: atom_id res chain seq x y z
N MET A 1 6.59 -40.08 -24.35
CA MET A 1 8.04 -39.78 -24.32
C MET A 1 8.35 -38.32 -23.94
N HIS A 2 7.40 -37.37 -24.11
CA HIS A 2 7.62 -35.94 -23.82
C HIS A 2 7.63 -35.55 -22.34
N HIS A 3 6.98 -36.31 -21.44
CA HIS A 3 6.93 -35.95 -20.00
C HIS A 3 8.27 -36.15 -19.27
N LYS A 4 9.11 -37.07 -19.70
CA LYS A 4 10.42 -37.31 -19.04
C LYS A 4 11.47 -36.26 -19.38
N ILE A 5 11.36 -35.60 -20.54
CA ILE A 5 12.26 -34.54 -20.98
C ILE A 5 12.02 -33.28 -20.17
N LEU A 6 10.74 -32.91 -19.91
CA LEU A 6 10.39 -31.75 -19.09
C LEU A 6 10.89 -31.89 -17.63
N MET A 7 10.84 -33.08 -17.04
CA MET A 7 11.32 -33.32 -15.67
C MET A 7 12.84 -33.15 -15.54
N PHE A 8 13.61 -33.43 -16.58
CA PHE A 8 15.06 -33.31 -16.53
C PHE A 8 15.53 -31.84 -16.61
N PHE A 9 14.80 -31.00 -17.30
CA PHE A 9 15.13 -29.56 -17.44
C PHE A 9 14.56 -28.68 -16.33
N TYR A 10 13.62 -29.18 -15.53
CA TYR A 10 13.00 -28.41 -14.45
C TYR A 10 13.99 -27.91 -13.37
N PRO A 11 14.92 -28.73 -12.85
CA PRO A 11 15.91 -28.26 -11.89
C PRO A 11 16.89 -27.24 -12.49
N ILE A 12 17.24 -27.39 -13.77
CA ILE A 12 18.09 -26.41 -14.48
C ILE A 12 17.38 -25.09 -14.62
N PHE A 13 16.10 -25.10 -14.95
CA PHE A 13 15.27 -23.88 -15.03
C PHE A 13 15.16 -23.16 -13.69
N ILE A 14 15.00 -23.90 -12.59
CA ILE A 14 14.99 -23.34 -11.23
C ILE A 14 16.35 -22.70 -10.89
N ILE A 15 17.44 -23.35 -11.23
CA ILE A 15 18.79 -22.86 -10.96
C ILE A 15 19.05 -21.58 -11.76
N ILE A 16 18.74 -21.56 -13.06
CA ILE A 16 18.88 -20.38 -13.92
C ILE A 16 18.01 -19.23 -13.40
N ARG A 17 16.77 -19.50 -12.97
CA ARG A 17 15.88 -18.48 -12.41
C ARG A 17 16.41 -17.94 -11.08
N LYS A 18 16.88 -18.81 -10.17
CA LYS A 18 17.49 -18.38 -8.89
C LYS A 18 18.78 -17.60 -9.11
N PHE A 19 19.61 -18.02 -10.05
CA PHE A 19 20.86 -17.34 -10.37
C PHE A 19 20.60 -16.00 -11.07
N GLY A 20 19.62 -15.92 -11.97
CA GLY A 20 19.18 -14.69 -12.61
C GLY A 20 18.60 -13.67 -11.61
N ILE A 21 17.83 -14.12 -10.61
CA ILE A 21 17.33 -13.30 -9.51
C ILE A 21 18.50 -12.84 -8.63
N MET A 22 19.45 -13.70 -8.32
CA MET A 22 20.63 -13.38 -7.52
C MET A 22 21.53 -12.35 -8.23
N LEU A 23 21.63 -12.41 -9.55
CA LEU A 23 22.36 -11.43 -10.36
C LEU A 23 21.52 -10.20 -10.73
N GLN A 24 20.28 -10.06 -10.21
CA GLN A 24 19.32 -9.00 -10.55
C GLN A 24 18.99 -8.92 -12.06
N ILE A 25 19.26 -9.97 -12.82
CA ILE A 25 18.98 -10.02 -14.27
C ILE A 25 17.50 -10.31 -14.53
N ILE A 26 16.81 -10.98 -13.59
CA ILE A 26 15.38 -11.29 -13.66
C ILE A 26 14.74 -10.78 -12.38
N THR A 27 14.33 -9.54 -12.36
CA THR A 27 13.48 -9.01 -11.28
C THR A 27 12.03 -9.41 -11.58
N PRO A 28 11.33 -10.09 -10.65
CA PRO A 28 9.91 -10.34 -10.84
C PRO A 28 9.17 -9.01 -10.88
N ASN A 29 8.34 -8.80 -11.90
CA ASN A 29 7.44 -7.65 -11.92
C ASN A 29 6.39 -7.82 -10.82
N ARG A 30 6.31 -6.89 -9.89
CA ARG A 30 5.42 -6.94 -8.73
C ARG A 30 4.62 -5.65 -8.62
N LEU A 31 3.34 -5.79 -8.32
CA LEU A 31 2.48 -4.69 -7.93
C LEU A 31 1.91 -5.02 -6.56
N ARG A 32 2.14 -4.16 -5.60
CA ARG A 32 1.66 -4.31 -4.21
C ARG A 32 0.88 -3.10 -3.78
N VAL A 33 -0.01 -3.30 -2.83
CA VAL A 33 -0.74 -2.25 -2.14
C VAL A 33 -0.34 -2.29 -0.68
N LEU A 34 0.07 -1.17 -0.13
CA LEU A 34 0.36 -0.99 1.28
C LEU A 34 -0.76 -0.16 1.89
N ILE A 35 -1.41 -0.73 2.92
CA ILE A 35 -2.60 -0.16 3.54
C ILE A 35 -2.23 0.38 4.92
N TYR A 36 -2.58 1.63 5.16
CA TYR A 36 -2.47 2.30 6.46
C TYR A 36 -3.86 2.67 6.97
N HIS A 37 -4.00 2.81 8.27
CA HIS A 37 -5.19 3.35 8.91
C HIS A 37 -4.82 4.63 9.64
N ASP A 38 -4.42 4.54 10.90
CA ASP A 38 -4.01 5.68 11.70
C ASP A 38 -2.48 5.83 11.72
N ILE A 39 -2.01 7.07 11.65
CA ILE A 39 -0.60 7.43 11.90
C ILE A 39 -0.59 8.47 13.03
N PRO A 40 -0.54 8.03 14.29
CA PRO A 40 -0.48 8.95 15.42
C PRO A 40 0.71 9.90 15.32
N ALA A 41 0.62 11.09 15.92
CA ALA A 41 1.68 12.09 15.86
C ALA A 41 3.05 11.57 16.33
N VAL A 42 3.07 10.64 17.29
CA VAL A 42 4.29 10.00 17.80
C VAL A 42 4.98 9.11 16.77
N GLU A 43 4.23 8.66 15.74
CA GLU A 43 4.73 7.78 14.66
C GLU A 43 5.08 8.54 13.39
N GLU A 44 4.81 9.85 13.31
CA GLU A 44 5.06 10.64 12.08
C GLU A 44 6.52 10.52 11.60
N VAL A 45 7.49 10.55 12.52
CA VAL A 45 8.93 10.45 12.20
C VAL A 45 9.28 9.08 11.62
N ASN A 46 8.76 8.01 12.22
CA ASN A 46 8.96 6.65 11.74
C ASN A 46 8.29 6.43 10.40
N PHE A 47 7.08 6.95 10.23
CA PHE A 47 6.35 6.90 8.96
C PHE A 47 7.09 7.64 7.85
N GLU A 48 7.62 8.84 8.10
CA GLU A 48 8.44 9.57 7.13
C GLU A 48 9.69 8.78 6.73
N ALA A 49 10.40 8.21 7.70
CA ALA A 49 11.57 7.37 7.44
C ALA A 49 11.21 6.15 6.57
N GLN A 50 10.06 5.53 6.83
CA GLN A 50 9.54 4.42 6.04
C GLN A 50 9.22 4.87 4.60
N MET A 51 8.54 6.00 4.40
CA MET A 51 8.22 6.52 3.06
C MET A 51 9.50 6.83 2.28
N ARG A 52 10.49 7.46 2.91
CA ARG A 52 11.81 7.73 2.30
C ARG A 52 12.56 6.45 1.93
N TRP A 53 12.42 5.39 2.72
CA TRP A 53 13.01 4.08 2.40
C TRP A 53 12.28 3.44 1.22
N LEU A 54 10.93 3.46 1.23
CA LEU A 54 10.12 2.89 0.17
C LEU A 54 10.38 3.57 -1.18
N THR A 55 10.49 4.90 -1.23
CA THR A 55 10.79 5.63 -2.49
C THR A 55 12.16 5.29 -3.09
N LYS A 56 13.10 4.76 -2.29
CA LYS A 56 14.41 4.31 -2.77
C LYS A 56 14.40 2.88 -3.33
N HIS A 57 13.44 2.05 -2.90
CA HIS A 57 13.44 0.61 -3.19
C HIS A 57 12.27 0.15 -4.04
N TRP A 58 11.23 0.99 -4.17
CA TRP A 58 10.00 0.72 -4.90
C TRP A 58 9.66 1.89 -5.83
N ASN A 59 9.10 1.58 -6.98
CA ASN A 59 8.42 2.57 -7.78
C ASN A 59 7.04 2.84 -7.16
N ILE A 60 6.89 3.97 -6.45
CA ILE A 60 5.61 4.36 -5.86
C ILE A 60 4.72 4.88 -6.97
N VAL A 61 3.70 4.11 -7.32
CA VAL A 61 2.76 4.46 -8.39
C VAL A 61 1.63 5.33 -7.85
N SER A 62 1.22 6.30 -8.66
CA SER A 62 0.00 7.08 -8.39
C SER A 62 -1.25 6.22 -8.60
N PRO A 63 -2.43 6.63 -8.09
CA PRO A 63 -3.70 5.95 -8.36
C PRO A 63 -4.00 5.76 -9.85
N SER A 64 -3.70 6.75 -10.69
CA SER A 64 -3.92 6.68 -12.13
C SER A 64 -2.96 5.71 -12.84
N GLU A 65 -1.71 5.65 -12.42
CA GLU A 65 -0.74 4.66 -12.91
C GLU A 65 -1.12 3.25 -12.50
N PHE A 66 -1.55 3.07 -11.24
CA PHE A 66 -2.07 1.80 -10.76
C PHE A 66 -3.25 1.31 -11.58
N GLU A 67 -4.23 2.18 -11.85
CA GLU A 67 -5.37 1.88 -12.69
C GLU A 67 -4.93 1.49 -14.11
N ALA A 68 -4.00 2.23 -14.70
CA ALA A 68 -3.49 1.95 -16.05
C ALA A 68 -2.80 0.58 -16.13
N ILE A 69 -2.04 0.20 -15.10
CA ILE A 69 -1.42 -1.12 -14.97
C ILE A 69 -2.48 -2.20 -14.84
N MET A 70 -3.47 -2.02 -13.96
CA MET A 70 -4.54 -2.99 -13.73
C MET A 70 -5.41 -3.22 -14.97
N LEU A 71 -5.60 -2.19 -15.79
CA LEU A 71 -6.32 -2.26 -17.05
C LEU A 71 -5.47 -2.76 -18.24
N GLY A 72 -4.19 -3.09 -17.99
CA GLY A 72 -3.28 -3.53 -19.06
C GLY A 72 -2.89 -2.43 -20.06
N LYS A 73 -3.17 -1.15 -19.76
CA LYS A 73 -2.79 0.01 -20.59
C LYS A 73 -1.32 0.36 -20.48
N THR A 74 -0.71 0.01 -19.35
CA THR A 74 0.72 0.22 -19.07
C THR A 74 1.32 -1.10 -18.61
N PRO A 75 2.50 -1.49 -19.14
CA PRO A 75 3.16 -2.72 -18.70
C PRO A 75 3.62 -2.62 -17.26
N LEU A 76 3.46 -3.70 -16.49
CA LEU A 76 4.05 -3.81 -15.15
C LEU A 76 5.54 -4.12 -15.29
N ILE A 77 6.39 -3.22 -14.84
CA ILE A 77 7.85 -3.38 -14.88
C ILE A 77 8.43 -3.13 -13.49
N GLY A 78 9.21 -4.10 -12.98
CA GLY A 78 9.89 -3.99 -11.68
C GLY A 78 8.94 -4.07 -10.47
N ASP A 79 9.39 -3.51 -9.36
CA ASP A 79 8.69 -3.50 -8.08
C ASP A 79 7.88 -2.22 -7.92
N ASN A 80 6.55 -2.34 -8.00
CA ASN A 80 5.62 -1.21 -7.91
C ASN A 80 4.80 -1.30 -6.64
N LEU A 81 4.52 -0.15 -6.03
CA LEU A 81 3.81 -0.02 -4.75
C LEU A 81 2.81 1.12 -4.80
N LEU A 82 1.55 0.83 -4.51
CA LEU A 82 0.52 1.83 -4.24
C LEU A 82 0.38 2.01 -2.73
N ILE A 83 0.28 3.26 -2.28
CA ILE A 83 -0.01 3.60 -0.89
C ILE A 83 -1.49 3.91 -0.75
N THR A 84 -2.13 3.33 0.26
CA THR A 84 -3.55 3.59 0.55
C THR A 84 -3.76 3.83 2.05
N PHE A 85 -4.80 4.59 2.36
CA PHE A 85 -5.25 4.87 3.73
C PHE A 85 -6.73 4.58 3.84
N ASP A 86 -7.13 3.93 4.92
CA ASP A 86 -8.52 3.64 5.24
C ASP A 86 -9.06 4.61 6.30
N ASP A 87 -10.38 4.60 6.47
CA ASP A 87 -11.20 5.31 7.47
C ASP A 87 -11.29 6.83 7.36
N GLY A 88 -10.39 7.50 6.65
CA GLY A 88 -10.43 8.96 6.48
C GLY A 88 -10.15 9.74 7.77
N LEU A 89 -9.22 9.25 8.59
CA LEU A 89 -8.83 9.88 9.86
C LEU A 89 -8.11 11.22 9.63
N ILE A 90 -8.16 12.12 10.62
CA ILE A 90 -7.45 13.42 10.54
C ILE A 90 -5.94 13.22 10.37
N SER A 91 -5.36 12.22 11.02
CA SER A 91 -3.95 11.86 10.87
C SER A 91 -3.55 11.60 9.41
N ASN A 92 -4.45 11.02 8.61
CA ASN A 92 -4.22 10.75 7.19
C ASN A 92 -3.99 12.05 6.41
N ARG A 93 -4.79 13.10 6.70
CA ARG A 93 -4.59 14.43 6.12
C ARG A 93 -3.26 15.04 6.58
N VAL A 94 -2.95 14.94 7.87
CA VAL A 94 -1.71 15.49 8.45
C VAL A 94 -0.48 14.89 7.77
N VAL A 95 -0.40 13.56 7.66
CA VAL A 95 0.74 12.91 6.99
C VAL A 95 0.76 13.16 5.49
N ALA A 96 -0.41 13.31 4.84
CA ALA A 96 -0.47 13.68 3.43
C ALA A 96 0.17 15.05 3.20
N GLU A 97 -0.18 16.05 4.00
CA GLU A 97 0.35 17.41 3.88
C GLU A 97 1.83 17.51 4.27
N LYS A 98 2.23 16.88 5.38
CA LYS A 98 3.59 17.02 5.94
C LYS A 98 4.62 16.10 5.30
N ILE A 99 4.22 14.91 4.84
CA ILE A 99 5.15 13.84 4.46
C ILE A 99 4.96 13.41 3.00
N LEU A 100 3.73 13.03 2.60
CA LEU A 100 3.53 12.47 1.26
C LEU A 100 3.71 13.53 0.17
N ASN A 101 3.11 14.72 0.33
CA ASN A 101 3.23 15.81 -0.64
C ASN A 101 4.67 16.26 -0.86
N PRO A 102 5.50 16.51 0.18
CA PRO A 102 6.92 16.84 0.00
C PRO A 102 7.73 15.74 -0.69
N LEU A 103 7.33 14.47 -0.55
CA LEU A 103 7.96 13.33 -1.22
C LEU A 103 7.40 13.05 -2.62
N GLY A 104 6.39 13.80 -3.08
CA GLY A 104 5.72 13.60 -4.35
C GLY A 104 4.86 12.33 -4.42
N ILE A 105 4.54 11.72 -3.28
CA ILE A 105 3.75 10.50 -3.19
C ILE A 105 2.27 10.83 -3.31
N LYS A 106 1.58 10.17 -4.24
CA LYS A 106 0.12 10.21 -4.39
C LYS A 106 -0.46 8.92 -3.86
N ALA A 107 -1.38 9.02 -2.89
CA ALA A 107 -2.03 7.88 -2.26
C ALA A 107 -3.54 7.88 -2.53
N ILE A 108 -4.20 6.75 -2.27
CA ILE A 108 -5.67 6.66 -2.22
C ILE A 108 -6.09 6.79 -0.75
N PHE A 109 -7.12 7.59 -0.50
CA PHE A 109 -7.75 7.71 0.82
C PHE A 109 -9.19 7.23 0.74
N PHE A 110 -9.48 6.13 1.41
CA PHE A 110 -10.84 5.61 1.55
C PHE A 110 -11.48 6.24 2.76
N VAL A 111 -12.65 6.83 2.57
CA VAL A 111 -13.39 7.52 3.63
C VAL A 111 -14.73 6.86 3.88
N ILE A 112 -15.16 6.82 5.13
CA ILE A 112 -16.47 6.30 5.50
C ILE A 112 -17.50 7.39 5.20
N SER A 113 -18.24 7.24 4.11
CA SER A 113 -19.15 8.26 3.59
C SER A 113 -20.21 8.73 4.59
N ASP A 114 -20.72 7.83 5.42
CA ASP A 114 -21.71 8.15 6.44
C ASP A 114 -21.09 8.86 7.63
N PHE A 115 -19.82 8.58 7.94
CA PHE A 115 -19.09 9.27 9.01
C PHE A 115 -18.80 10.73 8.64
N VAL A 116 -18.47 11.01 7.38
CA VAL A 116 -18.18 12.38 6.90
C VAL A 116 -19.37 13.32 7.07
N LYS A 117 -20.60 12.79 7.12
CA LYS A 117 -21.83 13.58 7.30
C LYS A 117 -22.15 13.92 8.76
N ILE A 118 -21.36 13.42 9.70
CA ILE A 118 -21.62 13.59 11.14
C ILE A 118 -20.98 14.90 11.60
N GLU A 119 -21.82 15.84 12.05
CA GLU A 119 -21.40 17.19 12.41
C GLU A 119 -21.02 17.36 13.89
N THR A 120 -21.42 16.43 14.77
CA THR A 120 -21.20 16.59 16.21
C THR A 120 -20.23 15.54 16.78
N PRO A 121 -19.36 15.93 17.75
CA PRO A 121 -18.45 14.98 18.40
C PRO A 121 -19.16 13.80 19.07
N LEU A 122 -20.35 14.06 19.67
CA LEU A 122 -21.13 13.01 20.32
C LEU A 122 -21.63 11.97 19.31
N ALA A 123 -22.21 12.42 18.19
CA ALA A 123 -22.68 11.54 17.13
C ALA A 123 -21.52 10.75 16.48
N SER A 124 -20.35 11.39 16.34
CA SER A 124 -19.13 10.70 15.87
C SER A 124 -18.72 9.56 16.80
N ARG A 125 -18.68 9.80 18.12
CA ARG A 125 -18.35 8.77 19.10
C ARG A 125 -19.35 7.62 19.08
N GLN A 126 -20.66 7.92 18.98
CA GLN A 126 -21.70 6.90 18.87
C GLN A 126 -21.57 6.07 17.60
N PHE A 127 -21.26 6.69 16.48
CA PHE A 127 -21.03 6.00 15.22
C PHE A 127 -19.81 5.04 15.32
N ILE A 128 -18.68 5.54 15.83
CA ILE A 128 -17.46 4.75 16.02
C ILE A 128 -17.75 3.55 16.93
N ALA A 129 -18.40 3.76 18.08
CA ALA A 129 -18.74 2.71 19.02
C ALA A 129 -19.68 1.65 18.41
N LYS A 130 -20.62 2.08 17.55
CA LYS A 130 -21.61 1.18 16.96
C LYS A 130 -21.08 0.37 15.78
N TYR A 131 -20.29 1.00 14.89
CA TYR A 131 -19.97 0.42 13.58
C TYR A 131 -18.50 0.10 13.36
N ILE A 132 -17.58 0.79 14.05
CA ILE A 132 -16.14 0.64 13.82
C ILE A 132 -15.51 -0.19 14.93
N ILE A 133 -15.80 0.13 16.20
CA ILE A 133 -15.22 -0.56 17.36
C ILE A 133 -16.35 -0.97 18.34
N PRO A 134 -17.21 -1.92 17.94
CA PRO A 134 -18.42 -2.24 18.71
C PRO A 134 -18.17 -2.78 20.12
N ASN A 135 -16.94 -3.20 20.44
CA ASN A 135 -16.57 -3.75 21.74
C ASN A 135 -15.56 -2.88 22.52
N SER A 136 -15.21 -1.70 22.04
CA SER A 136 -14.35 -0.79 22.79
C SER A 136 -15.15 -0.15 23.94
N LYS A 137 -14.67 -0.29 25.18
CA LYS A 137 -15.04 0.63 26.24
C LYS A 137 -14.39 1.96 25.89
N LEU A 138 -15.11 2.84 25.19
CA LEU A 138 -14.73 4.24 25.09
C LEU A 138 -14.71 4.75 26.54
N SER A 139 -13.52 4.97 27.10
CA SER A 139 -13.38 5.67 28.37
C SER A 139 -13.94 7.06 28.19
N ASP A 140 -14.83 7.46 29.08
CA ASP A 140 -15.44 8.77 29.19
C ASP A 140 -14.41 9.88 29.25
#